data_d894392a5f71f8cb300ec87f6c83501e
#
_entry.id   d894392a5f71f8cb300ec87f6c83501e
#
_cell.length_a   1.000
_cell.length_b   1.000
_cell.length_c   1.000
_cell.angle_alpha   90.00
_cell.angle_beta   90.00
_cell.angle_gamma   90.00
#
_symmetry.space_group_name_H-M   'P 1'
#
loop_
_entity.id
_entity.type
_entity.pdbx_description
1 polymer ?
#
loop_
_entity_poly.entity_id
_entity_poly.type
_entity_poly.pdbx_seq_one_letter_code
_entity_poly.pdbx_strand_id
1 'polypeptide(L)'
;MKTIRRLLFFGFETRLPQRQLVIGYLIHVVVGTVLLCLPCSVQHPASIISHLFTAVSALSTTGLSTLDVSSTYSTFGQCVILVLIQMGGMGYMTLTSFIMLGLTHHLGKNANSIFLSQFALTKQIGIRTMMRNIVLFTLFFEVLGTLLLYLAFSFHGTPHALWSALFHSVSAFCTAGFSINPDNLTAFRTDWAVNATINLLSFMGAMGFILLTDLARWLRNRHHRITFTTRVILVITFGLALFTTLHLYLFEPGLQCLPFGERLSGAFFHAVSAMTTSGFNTIDVSHMLPVSLFVLTLTMYIGASPSGTGGGLKSTTL
;
A
#
# COMPACT_ATOMS: atom_id res chain seq x y z
N MET A 1 -19.47 -26.17 -8.16
CA MET A 1 -18.05 -25.88 -8.47
C MET A 1 -17.78 -25.38 -9.90
N LYS A 2 -18.31 -25.98 -10.97
CA LYS A 2 -18.11 -25.53 -12.38
C LYS A 2 -18.69 -24.13 -12.66
N THR A 3 -19.80 -23.75 -12.06
CA THR A 3 -20.48 -22.45 -12.27
C THR A 3 -19.74 -21.28 -11.61
N ILE A 4 -19.27 -21.45 -10.39
CA ILE A 4 -18.44 -20.44 -9.70
C ILE A 4 -17.10 -20.26 -10.43
N ARG A 5 -16.54 -21.34 -10.96
CA ARG A 5 -15.34 -21.30 -11.80
C ARG A 5 -15.57 -20.52 -13.09
N ARG A 6 -16.77 -20.61 -13.72
CA ARG A 6 -17.14 -19.83 -14.91
C ARG A 6 -17.33 -18.34 -14.57
N LEU A 7 -17.96 -17.99 -13.46
CA LEU A 7 -18.16 -16.59 -13.03
C LEU A 7 -16.84 -15.87 -12.70
N LEU A 8 -15.91 -16.55 -12.03
CA LEU A 8 -14.57 -16.02 -11.75
C LEU A 8 -13.69 -15.90 -13.01
N PHE A 9 -14.03 -16.64 -14.09
CA PHE A 9 -13.23 -16.73 -15.32
C PHE A 9 -13.90 -16.12 -16.56
N PHE A 10 -15.07 -15.47 -16.43
CA PHE A 10 -15.86 -14.99 -17.58
C PHE A 10 -15.18 -13.90 -18.43
N GLY A 11 -14.02 -13.37 -18.03
CA GLY A 11 -13.23 -12.39 -18.82
C GLY A 11 -11.89 -12.90 -19.33
N PHE A 12 -11.51 -14.15 -19.05
CA PHE A 12 -10.12 -14.61 -19.23
C PHE A 12 -9.80 -15.24 -20.60
N GLU A 13 -10.75 -15.30 -21.54
CA GLU A 13 -10.51 -15.88 -22.88
C GLU A 13 -10.18 -14.83 -23.97
N THR A 14 -10.01 -13.57 -23.62
CA THR A 14 -9.64 -12.55 -24.62
C THR A 14 -8.14 -12.64 -24.96
N ARG A 15 -7.81 -12.51 -26.25
CA ARG A 15 -6.43 -12.61 -26.77
C ARG A 15 -5.49 -11.47 -26.29
N LEU A 16 -6.03 -10.37 -25.70
CA LEU A 16 -5.25 -9.21 -25.25
C LEU A 16 -5.09 -9.21 -23.73
N PRO A 17 -3.87 -9.38 -23.21
CA PRO A 17 -3.58 -9.39 -21.77
C PRO A 17 -4.08 -8.14 -21.04
N GLN A 18 -3.94 -6.97 -21.66
CA GLN A 18 -4.35 -5.67 -21.09
C GLN A 18 -5.86 -5.60 -20.83
N ARG A 19 -6.68 -6.15 -21.73
CA ARG A 19 -8.14 -6.19 -21.56
C ARG A 19 -8.56 -7.06 -20.38
N GLN A 20 -7.86 -8.15 -20.14
CA GLN A 20 -8.10 -9.02 -18.99
C GLN A 20 -7.81 -8.30 -17.67
N LEU A 21 -6.74 -7.47 -17.63
CA LEU A 21 -6.43 -6.62 -16.48
C LEU A 21 -7.58 -5.67 -16.14
N VAL A 22 -8.07 -4.93 -17.12
CA VAL A 22 -9.15 -3.95 -16.92
C VAL A 22 -10.44 -4.63 -16.48
N ILE A 23 -10.84 -5.72 -17.16
CA ILE A 23 -12.07 -6.45 -16.82
C ILE A 23 -11.96 -7.03 -15.40
N GLY A 24 -10.82 -7.65 -15.06
CA GLY A 24 -10.59 -8.18 -13.73
C GLY A 24 -10.69 -7.10 -12.65
N TYR A 25 -10.05 -5.95 -12.87
CA TYR A 25 -10.15 -4.81 -11.96
C TYR A 25 -11.62 -4.37 -11.75
N LEU A 26 -12.37 -4.17 -12.85
CA LEU A 26 -13.76 -3.74 -12.78
C LEU A 26 -14.65 -4.76 -12.05
N ILE A 27 -14.44 -6.05 -12.24
CA ILE A 27 -15.18 -7.10 -11.50
C ILE A 27 -14.93 -6.97 -10.00
N HIS A 28 -13.69 -6.79 -9.56
CA HIS A 28 -13.38 -6.65 -8.13
C HIS A 28 -13.96 -5.36 -7.54
N VAL A 29 -13.96 -4.27 -8.31
CA VAL A 29 -14.61 -3.01 -7.90
C VAL A 29 -16.12 -3.24 -7.70
N VAL A 30 -16.79 -3.87 -8.67
CA VAL A 30 -18.24 -4.13 -8.56
C VAL A 30 -18.55 -5.04 -7.37
N VAL A 31 -17.81 -6.13 -7.21
CA VAL A 31 -17.98 -7.07 -6.08
C VAL A 31 -17.73 -6.35 -4.75
N GLY A 32 -16.64 -5.58 -4.64
CA GLY A 32 -16.33 -4.79 -3.45
C GLY A 32 -17.42 -3.79 -3.11
N THR A 33 -17.94 -3.06 -4.12
CA THR A 33 -19.02 -2.10 -3.95
C THR A 33 -20.30 -2.80 -3.45
N VAL A 34 -20.70 -3.91 -4.07
CA VAL A 34 -21.86 -4.69 -3.63
C VAL A 34 -21.72 -5.16 -2.19
N LEU A 35 -20.54 -5.67 -1.82
CA LEU A 35 -20.26 -6.11 -0.44
C LEU A 35 -20.32 -4.94 0.55
N LEU A 36 -19.82 -3.75 0.18
CA LEU A 36 -19.89 -2.56 1.04
C LEU A 36 -21.30 -1.98 1.15
N CYS A 37 -22.18 -2.20 0.16
CA CYS A 37 -23.57 -1.80 0.21
C CYS A 37 -24.46 -2.71 1.07
N LEU A 38 -23.96 -3.87 1.52
CA LEU A 38 -24.75 -4.76 2.38
C LEU A 38 -25.07 -4.12 3.73
N PRO A 39 -26.27 -4.34 4.30
CA PRO A 39 -26.63 -3.78 5.61
C PRO A 39 -25.67 -4.20 6.74
N CYS A 40 -25.06 -5.37 6.64
CA CYS A 40 -24.08 -5.84 7.61
C CYS A 40 -22.72 -5.13 7.53
N SER A 41 -22.45 -4.43 6.42
CA SER A 41 -21.19 -3.71 6.18
C SER A 41 -21.21 -2.29 6.73
N VAL A 42 -22.37 -1.70 6.94
CA VAL A 42 -22.55 -0.28 7.27
C VAL A 42 -23.16 -0.11 8.66
N GLN A 43 -22.65 0.87 9.41
CA GLN A 43 -23.25 1.33 10.67
C GLN A 43 -24.15 2.56 10.44
N HIS A 44 -23.76 3.42 9.51
CA HIS A 44 -24.50 4.58 9.11
C HIS A 44 -24.80 4.55 7.61
N PRO A 45 -26.03 4.92 7.18
CA PRO A 45 -26.42 4.90 5.77
C PRO A 45 -25.53 5.85 4.96
N ALA A 46 -25.04 5.37 3.83
CA ALA A 46 -24.23 6.14 2.89
C ALA A 46 -24.69 5.90 1.45
N SER A 47 -24.28 6.80 0.54
CA SER A 47 -24.67 6.67 -0.87
C SER A 47 -23.91 5.55 -1.56
N ILE A 48 -24.51 4.91 -2.57
CA ILE A 48 -23.87 3.89 -3.40
C ILE A 48 -22.61 4.44 -4.05
N ILE A 49 -22.61 5.72 -4.43
CA ILE A 49 -21.44 6.39 -5.04
C ILE A 49 -20.28 6.46 -4.05
N SER A 50 -20.57 6.72 -2.76
CA SER A 50 -19.52 6.74 -1.73
C SER A 50 -18.93 5.34 -1.48
N HIS A 51 -19.77 4.30 -1.50
CA HIS A 51 -19.28 2.90 -1.41
C HIS A 51 -18.45 2.51 -2.63
N LEU A 52 -18.87 2.91 -3.84
CA LEU A 52 -18.12 2.72 -5.06
C LEU A 52 -16.75 3.43 -4.99
N PHE A 53 -16.75 4.69 -4.54
CA PHE A 53 -15.52 5.48 -4.37
C PHE A 53 -14.56 4.80 -3.41
N THR A 54 -15.05 4.35 -2.24
CA THR A 54 -14.26 3.63 -1.24
C THR A 54 -13.71 2.31 -1.80
N ALA A 55 -14.52 1.52 -2.53
CA ALA A 55 -14.09 0.27 -3.14
C ALA A 55 -13.00 0.48 -4.20
N VAL A 56 -13.16 1.49 -5.07
CA VAL A 56 -12.14 1.87 -6.07
C VAL A 56 -10.87 2.33 -5.38
N SER A 57 -10.98 3.21 -4.40
CA SER A 57 -9.85 3.76 -3.64
C SER A 57 -9.09 2.66 -2.89
N ALA A 58 -9.79 1.72 -2.26
CA ALA A 58 -9.19 0.59 -1.55
C ALA A 58 -8.45 -0.36 -2.52
N LEU A 59 -9.08 -0.72 -3.63
CA LEU A 59 -8.48 -1.63 -4.62
C LEU A 59 -7.32 -0.98 -5.39
N SER A 60 -7.36 0.35 -5.60
CA SER A 60 -6.24 1.08 -6.21
C SER A 60 -5.20 1.54 -5.20
N THR A 61 -5.36 1.19 -3.93
CA THR A 61 -4.47 1.61 -2.82
C THR A 61 -4.21 3.13 -2.81
N THR A 62 -5.30 3.92 -3.02
CA THR A 62 -5.21 5.38 -3.12
C THR A 62 -5.38 6.07 -1.77
N GLY A 63 -6.22 5.51 -0.88
CA GLY A 63 -6.45 6.02 0.47
C GLY A 63 -7.41 7.20 0.58
N LEU A 64 -7.97 7.66 -0.53
CA LEU A 64 -8.99 8.71 -0.51
C LEU A 64 -10.34 8.13 -0.11
N SER A 65 -11.04 8.79 0.78
CA SER A 65 -12.41 8.43 1.18
C SER A 65 -13.28 9.67 1.28
N THR A 66 -14.53 9.55 0.84
CA THR A 66 -15.58 10.55 1.05
C THR A 66 -16.32 10.36 2.36
N LEU A 67 -16.02 9.27 3.06
CA LEU A 67 -16.66 8.84 4.31
C LEU A 67 -15.56 8.54 5.33
N ASP A 68 -15.87 8.77 6.60
CA ASP A 68 -15.04 8.26 7.68
C ASP A 68 -15.25 6.75 7.81
N VAL A 69 -14.17 5.99 7.60
CA VAL A 69 -14.20 4.52 7.63
C VAL A 69 -14.52 4.01 9.04
N SER A 70 -14.08 4.72 10.07
CA SER A 70 -14.25 4.30 11.47
C SER A 70 -15.70 4.32 11.92
N SER A 71 -16.46 5.33 11.52
CA SER A 71 -17.85 5.55 11.92
C SER A 71 -18.86 4.94 10.94
N THR A 72 -18.51 4.88 9.64
CA THR A 72 -19.45 4.44 8.59
C THR A 72 -19.51 2.93 8.46
N TYR A 73 -18.37 2.25 8.56
CA TYR A 73 -18.30 0.81 8.28
C TYR A 73 -18.19 -0.04 9.55
N SER A 74 -19.02 -1.10 9.58
CA SER A 74 -18.89 -2.15 10.60
C SER A 74 -17.55 -2.90 10.46
N THR A 75 -17.21 -3.73 11.44
CA THR A 75 -16.02 -4.60 11.34
C THR A 75 -16.05 -5.46 10.07
N PHE A 76 -17.21 -5.91 9.62
CA PHE A 76 -17.34 -6.65 8.36
C PHE A 76 -17.01 -5.76 7.15
N GLY A 77 -17.53 -4.52 7.10
CA GLY A 77 -17.19 -3.55 6.05
C GLY A 77 -15.70 -3.20 6.04
N GLN A 78 -15.11 -3.03 7.22
CA GLN A 78 -13.65 -2.83 7.38
C GLN A 78 -12.85 -4.04 6.87
N CYS A 79 -13.32 -5.28 7.11
CA CYS A 79 -12.71 -6.49 6.54
C CYS A 79 -12.77 -6.49 5.01
N VAL A 80 -13.90 -6.08 4.42
CA VAL A 80 -14.03 -5.96 2.95
C VAL A 80 -13.02 -4.95 2.41
N ILE A 81 -12.90 -3.77 3.03
CA ILE A 81 -11.91 -2.75 2.66
C ILE A 81 -10.51 -3.32 2.76
N LEU A 82 -10.18 -4.01 3.86
CA LEU A 82 -8.86 -4.61 4.07
C LEU A 82 -8.50 -5.64 2.98
N VAL A 83 -9.46 -6.49 2.59
CA VAL A 83 -9.28 -7.46 1.50
C VAL A 83 -9.06 -6.75 0.17
N LEU A 84 -9.80 -5.68 -0.12
CA LEU A 84 -9.60 -4.89 -1.34
C LEU A 84 -8.22 -4.23 -1.36
N ILE A 85 -7.76 -3.66 -0.25
CA ILE A 85 -6.41 -3.09 -0.10
C ILE A 85 -5.36 -4.17 -0.36
N GLN A 86 -5.51 -5.35 0.24
CA GLN A 86 -4.58 -6.46 0.06
C GLN A 86 -4.50 -6.94 -1.39
N MET A 87 -5.65 -7.01 -2.07
CA MET A 87 -5.71 -7.38 -3.49
C MET A 87 -5.06 -6.31 -4.36
N GLY A 88 -5.23 -5.04 -4.05
CA GLY A 88 -4.61 -3.92 -4.74
C GLY A 88 -3.09 -3.88 -4.54
N GLY A 89 -2.63 -3.92 -3.31
CA GLY A 89 -1.22 -3.80 -2.92
C GLY A 89 -0.33 -4.92 -3.44
N MET A 90 -0.79 -6.18 -3.36
CA MET A 90 -0.07 -7.30 -4.00
C MET A 90 -0.22 -7.33 -5.52
N GLY A 91 -1.09 -6.49 -6.08
CA GLY A 91 -1.54 -6.60 -7.46
C GLY A 91 -2.53 -7.77 -7.62
N TYR A 92 -3.79 -7.44 -7.90
CA TYR A 92 -4.85 -8.46 -7.98
C TYR A 92 -4.52 -9.63 -8.93
N MET A 93 -3.73 -9.39 -9.98
CA MET A 93 -3.28 -10.45 -10.89
C MET A 93 -2.27 -11.40 -10.25
N THR A 94 -1.37 -10.87 -9.40
CA THR A 94 -0.41 -11.71 -8.66
C THR A 94 -1.14 -12.62 -7.70
N LEU A 95 -2.08 -12.07 -6.92
CA LEU A 95 -2.86 -12.82 -5.95
C LEU A 95 -3.75 -13.86 -6.66
N THR A 96 -4.49 -13.46 -7.70
CA THR A 96 -5.35 -14.37 -8.45
C THR A 96 -4.54 -15.51 -9.11
N SER A 97 -3.39 -15.19 -9.70
CA SER A 97 -2.50 -16.19 -10.30
C SER A 97 -1.89 -17.12 -9.24
N PHE A 98 -1.57 -16.61 -8.05
CA PHE A 98 -1.06 -17.41 -6.94
C PHE A 98 -2.11 -18.40 -6.42
N ILE A 99 -3.35 -17.93 -6.19
CA ILE A 99 -4.48 -18.79 -5.80
C ILE A 99 -4.75 -19.84 -6.87
N MET A 100 -4.77 -19.44 -8.15
CA MET A 100 -4.98 -20.37 -9.26
C MET A 100 -3.88 -21.43 -9.33
N LEU A 101 -2.63 -21.03 -9.13
CA LEU A 101 -1.50 -21.96 -9.11
C LEU A 101 -1.60 -22.99 -7.98
N GLY A 102 -2.09 -22.56 -6.80
CA GLY A 102 -2.35 -23.46 -5.67
C GLY A 102 -3.46 -24.46 -5.94
N LEU A 103 -4.53 -24.04 -6.64
CA LEU A 103 -5.70 -24.88 -6.92
C LEU A 103 -5.54 -25.81 -8.13
N THR A 104 -4.83 -25.39 -9.16
CA THR A 104 -4.79 -26.10 -10.45
C THR A 104 -3.41 -26.62 -10.85
N HIS A 105 -2.36 -26.22 -10.13
CA HIS A 105 -0.95 -26.47 -10.45
C HIS A 105 -0.50 -25.98 -11.83
N HIS A 106 -1.37 -25.31 -12.60
CA HIS A 106 -1.08 -24.80 -13.94
C HIS A 106 -1.39 -23.30 -14.04
N LEU A 107 -0.45 -22.56 -14.63
CA LEU A 107 -0.68 -21.18 -15.06
C LEU A 107 -1.09 -21.18 -16.52
N GLY A 108 -2.16 -20.48 -16.86
CA GLY A 108 -2.53 -20.25 -18.25
C GLY A 108 -1.42 -19.47 -18.99
N LYS A 109 -1.23 -19.74 -20.29
CA LYS A 109 -0.20 -19.08 -21.11
C LYS A 109 -0.26 -17.53 -21.05
N ASN A 110 -1.47 -16.98 -20.94
CA ASN A 110 -1.71 -15.53 -20.86
C ASN A 110 -1.33 -14.94 -19.50
N ALA A 111 -1.57 -15.66 -18.38
CA ALA A 111 -1.19 -15.20 -17.04
C ALA A 111 0.32 -14.99 -16.93
N ASN A 112 1.10 -15.84 -17.59
CA ASN A 112 2.55 -15.76 -17.62
C ASN A 112 3.06 -14.46 -18.29
N SER A 113 2.49 -14.09 -19.44
CA SER A 113 2.87 -12.88 -20.18
C SER A 113 2.47 -11.60 -19.45
N ILE A 114 1.30 -11.58 -18.82
CA ILE A 114 0.82 -10.43 -18.04
C ILE A 114 1.71 -10.22 -16.82
N PHE A 115 2.04 -11.29 -16.09
CA PHE A 115 2.90 -11.21 -14.92
C PHE A 115 4.30 -10.68 -15.28
N LEU A 116 4.90 -11.17 -16.37
CA LEU A 116 6.20 -10.67 -16.83
C LEU A 116 6.17 -9.19 -17.21
N SER A 117 5.08 -8.72 -17.83
CA SER A 117 4.92 -7.31 -18.20
C SER A 117 4.70 -6.40 -16.98
N GLN A 118 3.94 -6.86 -15.99
CA GLN A 118 3.66 -6.08 -14.78
C GLN A 118 4.92 -5.81 -13.95
N PHE A 119 5.83 -6.76 -13.88
CA PHE A 119 7.06 -6.63 -13.10
C PHE A 119 8.31 -6.27 -13.94
N ALA A 120 8.15 -5.98 -15.24
CA ALA A 120 9.25 -5.65 -16.16
C ALA A 120 10.43 -6.65 -16.09
N LEU A 121 10.13 -7.95 -15.95
CA LEU A 121 11.14 -8.98 -15.72
C LEU A 121 11.59 -9.65 -17.01
N THR A 122 12.88 -9.93 -17.07
CA THR A 122 13.48 -10.86 -18.02
C THR A 122 13.23 -12.31 -17.58
N LYS A 123 13.02 -13.21 -18.53
CA LYS A 123 12.61 -14.64 -18.39
C LYS A 123 13.38 -15.55 -17.40
N GLN A 124 14.34 -15.03 -16.64
CA GLN A 124 15.29 -15.84 -15.87
C GLN A 124 14.83 -16.35 -14.50
N ILE A 125 13.71 -15.83 -13.96
CA ILE A 125 13.23 -16.25 -12.64
C ILE A 125 11.94 -17.05 -12.81
N GLY A 126 11.86 -18.22 -12.20
CA GLY A 126 10.64 -19.04 -12.19
C GLY A 126 9.48 -18.27 -11.55
N ILE A 127 8.45 -17.94 -12.31
CA ILE A 127 7.30 -17.14 -11.90
C ILE A 127 6.68 -17.67 -10.60
N ARG A 128 6.56 -19.00 -10.48
CA ARG A 128 6.02 -19.65 -9.28
C ARG A 128 6.81 -19.28 -8.00
N THR A 129 8.14 -19.32 -8.08
CA THR A 129 9.00 -18.99 -6.96
C THR A 129 8.90 -17.50 -6.62
N MET A 130 8.82 -16.65 -7.63
CA MET A 130 8.66 -15.22 -7.46
C MET A 130 7.32 -14.86 -6.79
N MET A 131 6.21 -15.41 -7.29
CA MET A 131 4.89 -15.19 -6.69
C MET A 131 4.85 -15.63 -5.23
N ARG A 132 5.38 -16.81 -4.93
CA ARG A 132 5.49 -17.30 -3.54
C ARG A 132 6.30 -16.34 -2.68
N ASN A 133 7.41 -15.85 -3.19
CA ASN A 133 8.27 -14.94 -2.44
C ASN A 133 7.61 -13.59 -2.20
N ILE A 134 6.84 -13.06 -3.16
CA ILE A 134 6.05 -11.82 -2.99
C ILE A 134 5.06 -12.01 -1.84
N VAL A 135 4.26 -13.07 -1.87
CA VAL A 135 3.25 -13.34 -0.83
C VAL A 135 3.90 -13.54 0.54
N LEU A 136 4.95 -14.35 0.63
CA LEU A 136 5.64 -14.59 1.90
C LEU A 136 6.27 -13.32 2.47
N PHE A 137 6.84 -12.49 1.60
CA PHE A 137 7.42 -11.22 1.98
C PHE A 137 6.36 -10.24 2.51
N THR A 138 5.24 -10.09 1.79
CA THR A 138 4.11 -9.27 2.21
C THR A 138 3.61 -9.71 3.59
N LEU A 139 3.29 -10.99 3.75
CA LEU A 139 2.81 -11.54 5.01
C LEU A 139 3.81 -11.36 6.15
N PHE A 140 5.11 -11.51 5.88
CA PHE A 140 6.14 -11.31 6.90
C PHE A 140 6.14 -9.88 7.45
N PHE A 141 6.12 -8.87 6.57
CA PHE A 141 6.11 -7.48 7.01
C PHE A 141 4.77 -7.07 7.63
N GLU A 142 3.65 -7.57 7.13
CA GLU A 142 2.34 -7.30 7.71
C GLU A 142 2.19 -7.91 9.12
N VAL A 143 2.67 -9.12 9.33
CA VAL A 143 2.67 -9.75 10.67
C VAL A 143 3.62 -9.02 11.61
N LEU A 144 4.83 -8.68 11.16
CA LEU A 144 5.80 -7.92 11.96
C LEU A 144 5.23 -6.55 12.33
N GLY A 145 4.66 -5.83 11.35
CA GLY A 145 4.04 -4.53 11.57
C GLY A 145 2.84 -4.60 12.50
N THR A 146 1.99 -5.63 12.34
CA THR A 146 0.87 -5.88 13.26
C THR A 146 1.35 -6.09 14.69
N LEU A 147 2.42 -6.86 14.89
CA LEU A 147 2.99 -7.08 16.23
C LEU A 147 3.50 -5.78 16.85
N LEU A 148 4.29 -5.01 16.08
CA LEU A 148 4.85 -3.74 16.57
C LEU A 148 3.77 -2.71 16.87
N LEU A 149 2.78 -2.54 15.97
CA LEU A 149 1.66 -1.63 16.18
C LEU A 149 0.74 -2.10 17.31
N TYR A 150 0.54 -3.42 17.47
CA TYR A 150 -0.25 -3.95 18.59
C TYR A 150 0.38 -3.60 19.93
N LEU A 151 1.71 -3.75 20.07
CA LEU A 151 2.41 -3.34 21.28
C LEU A 151 2.26 -1.84 21.56
N ALA A 152 2.44 -0.99 20.53
CA ALA A 152 2.29 0.46 20.69
C ALA A 152 0.84 0.85 21.04
N PHE A 153 -0.16 0.36 20.30
CA PHE A 153 -1.58 0.67 20.55
C PHE A 153 -2.08 0.12 21.89
N SER A 154 -1.60 -1.06 22.31
CA SER A 154 -1.92 -1.61 23.64
C SER A 154 -1.36 -0.75 24.75
N PHE A 155 -0.15 -0.20 24.58
CA PHE A 155 0.44 0.72 25.54
C PHE A 155 -0.38 2.01 25.71
N HIS A 156 -0.98 2.50 24.62
CA HIS A 156 -1.88 3.67 24.64
C HIS A 156 -3.33 3.33 25.07
N GLY A 157 -3.65 2.07 25.36
CA GLY A 157 -5.00 1.67 25.71
C GLY A 157 -6.02 1.82 24.58
N THR A 158 -5.59 1.77 23.34
CA THR A 158 -6.47 1.91 22.16
C THR A 158 -7.53 0.80 22.13
N PRO A 159 -8.84 1.11 21.98
CA PRO A 159 -9.87 0.10 21.83
C PRO A 159 -9.58 -0.83 20.64
N HIS A 160 -9.82 -2.13 20.82
CA HIS A 160 -9.57 -3.13 19.76
C HIS A 160 -8.17 -3.05 19.14
N ALA A 161 -7.13 -2.85 19.98
CA ALA A 161 -5.74 -2.62 19.56
C ALA A 161 -5.23 -3.62 18.51
N LEU A 162 -5.60 -4.91 18.62
CA LEU A 162 -5.18 -5.94 17.67
C LEU A 162 -5.78 -5.71 16.27
N TRP A 163 -7.08 -5.36 16.20
CA TRP A 163 -7.76 -5.07 14.94
C TRP A 163 -7.18 -3.80 14.29
N SER A 164 -7.01 -2.76 15.10
CA SER A 164 -6.39 -1.51 14.64
C SER A 164 -4.97 -1.75 14.12
N ALA A 165 -4.16 -2.52 14.84
CA ALA A 165 -2.81 -2.86 14.42
C ALA A 165 -2.77 -3.63 13.10
N LEU A 166 -3.62 -4.65 12.94
CA LEU A 166 -3.73 -5.42 11.71
C LEU A 166 -4.13 -4.54 10.53
N PHE A 167 -5.19 -3.73 10.71
CA PHE A 167 -5.69 -2.85 9.67
C PHE A 167 -4.64 -1.84 9.20
N HIS A 168 -4.01 -1.13 10.14
CA HIS A 168 -2.99 -0.14 9.82
C HIS A 168 -1.71 -0.77 9.27
N SER A 169 -1.33 -1.97 9.71
CA SER A 169 -0.17 -2.68 9.17
C SER A 169 -0.35 -3.02 7.70
N VAL A 170 -1.48 -3.62 7.33
CA VAL A 170 -1.80 -3.96 5.93
C VAL A 170 -1.94 -2.68 5.10
N SER A 171 -2.67 -1.68 5.61
CA SER A 171 -2.86 -0.40 4.92
C SER A 171 -1.53 0.33 4.67
N ALA A 172 -0.61 0.30 5.63
CA ALA A 172 0.70 0.93 5.50
C ALA A 172 1.61 0.17 4.52
N PHE A 173 1.69 -1.16 4.63
CA PHE A 173 2.51 -1.95 3.72
C PHE A 173 2.01 -1.87 2.27
N CYS A 174 0.70 -1.91 2.06
CA CYS A 174 0.08 -1.72 0.76
C CYS A 174 0.07 -0.25 0.30
N THR A 175 0.62 0.68 1.08
CA THR A 175 0.62 2.14 0.83
C THR A 175 -0.77 2.70 0.52
N ALA A 176 -1.79 2.15 1.19
CA ALA A 176 -3.19 2.48 0.92
C ALA A 176 -3.72 3.67 1.73
N GLY A 177 -3.12 3.99 2.89
CA GLY A 177 -3.45 5.17 3.69
C GLY A 177 -4.81 5.20 4.37
N PHE A 178 -5.57 4.11 4.28
CA PHE A 178 -6.81 3.98 5.04
C PHE A 178 -6.53 3.81 6.53
N SER A 179 -7.29 4.53 7.33
CA SER A 179 -7.28 4.42 8.79
C SER A 179 -8.68 4.10 9.30
N ILE A 180 -8.76 3.35 10.39
CA ILE A 180 -10.00 3.16 11.16
C ILE A 180 -10.04 4.08 12.39
N ASN A 181 -9.12 5.03 12.50
CA ASN A 181 -9.20 6.13 13.45
C ASN A 181 -9.86 7.34 12.78
N PRO A 182 -10.69 8.12 13.49
CA PRO A 182 -11.42 9.27 12.91
C PRO A 182 -10.49 10.28 12.24
N ASP A 183 -9.38 10.61 12.90
CA ASP A 183 -8.42 11.63 12.45
C ASP A 183 -7.11 11.01 11.91
N ASN A 184 -7.20 9.87 11.25
CA ASN A 184 -6.04 9.14 10.74
C ASN A 184 -5.06 8.77 11.89
N LEU A 185 -3.82 9.26 11.88
CA LEU A 185 -2.82 9.00 12.92
C LEU A 185 -2.47 10.26 13.73
N THR A 186 -3.30 11.30 13.72
CA THR A 186 -3.03 12.55 14.46
C THR A 186 -2.94 12.34 15.97
N ALA A 187 -3.73 11.41 16.52
CA ALA A 187 -3.66 11.02 17.93
C ALA A 187 -2.30 10.42 18.33
N PHE A 188 -1.56 9.87 17.37
CA PHE A 188 -0.24 9.24 17.58
C PHE A 188 0.91 10.09 17.05
N ARG A 189 0.69 11.41 16.86
CA ARG A 189 1.68 12.35 16.31
C ARG A 189 3.02 12.29 17.01
N THR A 190 3.02 12.20 18.34
CA THR A 190 4.22 12.17 19.17
C THR A 190 4.75 10.77 19.44
N ASP A 191 3.99 9.72 19.07
CA ASP A 191 4.41 8.34 19.28
C ASP A 191 5.44 7.90 18.23
N TRP A 192 6.67 7.78 18.69
CA TRP A 192 7.79 7.38 17.86
C TRP A 192 7.67 5.93 17.34
N ALA A 193 7.11 5.02 18.14
CA ALA A 193 6.97 3.62 17.78
C ALA A 193 5.94 3.44 16.67
N VAL A 194 4.77 4.09 16.76
CA VAL A 194 3.75 4.07 15.71
C VAL A 194 4.29 4.69 14.43
N ASN A 195 4.86 5.90 14.51
CA ASN A 195 5.37 6.63 13.35
C ASN A 195 6.50 5.89 12.64
N ALA A 196 7.46 5.33 13.38
CA ALA A 196 8.55 4.55 12.81
C ALA A 196 8.05 3.26 12.15
N THR A 197 7.07 2.58 12.76
CA THR A 197 6.51 1.32 12.21
C THR A 197 5.75 1.59 10.91
N ILE A 198 4.86 2.60 10.88
CA ILE A 198 4.11 2.97 9.67
C ILE A 198 5.07 3.39 8.55
N ASN A 199 6.06 4.22 8.85
CA ASN A 199 7.09 4.63 7.89
C ASN A 199 7.87 3.43 7.34
N LEU A 200 8.29 2.51 8.21
CA LEU A 200 9.00 1.29 7.80
C LEU A 200 8.16 0.44 6.85
N LEU A 201 6.89 0.19 7.20
CA LEU A 201 5.98 -0.62 6.38
C LEU A 201 5.72 0.03 5.02
N SER A 202 5.37 1.31 5.00
CA SER A 202 5.12 2.06 3.75
C SER A 202 6.37 2.10 2.88
N PHE A 203 7.53 2.30 3.48
CA PHE A 203 8.81 2.30 2.76
C PHE A 203 9.13 0.92 2.16
N MET A 204 8.96 -0.16 2.93
CA MET A 204 9.20 -1.53 2.44
C MET A 204 8.23 -1.91 1.31
N GLY A 205 6.94 -1.55 1.43
CA GLY A 205 5.95 -1.73 0.38
C GLY A 205 6.30 -0.96 -0.90
N ALA A 206 6.61 0.32 -0.77
CA ALA A 206 6.92 1.20 -1.90
C ALA A 206 8.24 0.86 -2.62
N MET A 207 9.26 0.36 -1.90
CA MET A 207 10.54 -0.07 -2.49
C MET A 207 10.41 -1.28 -3.40
N GLY A 208 9.41 -2.10 -3.15
CA GLY A 208 9.06 -3.21 -3.99
C GLY A 208 9.98 -4.42 -3.92
N PHE A 209 9.44 -5.50 -4.41
CA PHE A 209 10.01 -6.83 -4.30
C PHE A 209 11.38 -6.98 -4.99
N ILE A 210 11.61 -6.32 -6.14
CA ILE A 210 12.87 -6.46 -6.89
C ILE A 210 14.05 -5.95 -6.07
N LEU A 211 13.94 -4.75 -5.52
CA LEU A 211 14.98 -4.15 -4.67
C LEU A 211 15.24 -5.00 -3.44
N LEU A 212 14.19 -5.47 -2.78
CA LEU A 212 14.31 -6.23 -1.55
C LEU A 212 14.94 -7.62 -1.76
N THR A 213 14.67 -8.26 -2.90
CA THR A 213 15.35 -9.52 -3.26
C THR A 213 16.82 -9.31 -3.60
N ASP A 214 17.15 -8.19 -4.23
CA ASP A 214 18.55 -7.84 -4.55
C ASP A 214 19.34 -7.54 -3.27
N LEU A 215 18.74 -6.78 -2.36
CA LEU A 215 19.32 -6.48 -1.05
C LEU A 215 19.48 -7.75 -0.19
N ALA A 216 18.49 -8.64 -0.17
CA ALA A 216 18.57 -9.92 0.54
C ALA A 216 19.68 -10.82 -0.01
N ARG A 217 19.88 -10.82 -1.33
CA ARG A 217 21.01 -11.55 -1.95
C ARG A 217 22.35 -10.93 -1.56
N TRP A 218 22.47 -9.62 -1.54
CA TRP A 218 23.67 -8.92 -1.12
C TRP A 218 24.01 -9.19 0.35
N LEU A 219 23.00 -9.19 1.24
CA LEU A 219 23.19 -9.53 2.66
C LEU A 219 23.67 -10.97 2.86
N ARG A 220 23.11 -11.90 2.07
CA ARG A 220 23.46 -13.33 2.17
C ARG A 220 24.82 -13.64 1.53
N ASN A 221 25.16 -12.93 0.45
CA ASN A 221 26.42 -13.10 -0.26
C ASN A 221 27.05 -11.75 -0.55
N ARG A 222 28.07 -11.37 0.22
CA ARG A 222 28.78 -10.08 0.09
C ARG A 222 29.50 -9.87 -1.25
N HIS A 223 29.72 -10.93 -2.03
CA HIS A 223 30.26 -10.84 -3.39
C HIS A 223 29.21 -10.49 -4.44
N HIS A 224 27.90 -10.54 -4.08
CA HIS A 224 26.84 -10.10 -4.97
C HIS A 224 26.89 -8.57 -5.11
N ARG A 225 27.02 -8.08 -6.33
CA ARG A 225 26.99 -6.63 -6.60
C ARG A 225 25.54 -6.18 -6.72
N ILE A 226 25.18 -5.15 -5.96
CA ILE A 226 23.88 -4.49 -6.06
C ILE A 226 23.67 -4.02 -7.51
N THR A 227 22.51 -4.34 -8.10
CA THR A 227 22.18 -3.97 -9.47
C THR A 227 22.13 -2.45 -9.65
N PHE A 228 22.39 -1.98 -10.86
CA PHE A 228 22.29 -0.55 -11.17
C PHE A 228 20.89 0.01 -10.85
N THR A 229 19.84 -0.72 -11.22
CA THR A 229 18.44 -0.36 -10.90
C THR A 229 18.22 -0.16 -9.42
N THR A 230 18.66 -1.09 -8.57
CA THR A 230 18.57 -0.98 -7.11
C THR A 230 19.29 0.27 -6.59
N ARG A 231 20.48 0.56 -7.12
CA ARG A 231 21.25 1.75 -6.73
C ARG A 231 20.52 3.04 -7.09
N VAL A 232 19.96 3.15 -8.31
CA VAL A 232 19.18 4.30 -8.76
C VAL A 232 17.96 4.50 -7.85
N ILE A 233 17.21 3.43 -7.59
CA ILE A 233 16.04 3.48 -6.70
C ILE A 233 16.44 4.02 -5.32
N LEU A 234 17.49 3.48 -4.71
CA LEU A 234 17.94 3.92 -3.38
C LEU A 234 18.32 5.40 -3.37
N VAL A 235 19.12 5.86 -4.35
CA VAL A 235 19.57 7.26 -4.42
C VAL A 235 18.40 8.21 -4.57
N ILE A 236 17.46 7.93 -5.49
CA ILE A 236 16.29 8.79 -5.71
C ILE A 236 15.39 8.79 -4.47
N THR A 237 15.10 7.61 -3.92
CA THR A 237 14.21 7.48 -2.75
C THR A 237 14.76 8.21 -1.53
N PHE A 238 16.02 7.98 -1.17
CA PHE A 238 16.64 8.66 -0.04
C PHE A 238 16.85 10.15 -0.29
N GLY A 239 17.19 10.53 -1.53
CA GLY A 239 17.34 11.94 -1.92
C GLY A 239 16.01 12.71 -1.78
N LEU A 240 14.91 12.16 -2.28
CA LEU A 240 13.58 12.76 -2.14
C LEU A 240 13.12 12.81 -0.68
N ALA A 241 13.29 11.72 0.07
CA ALA A 241 12.95 11.69 1.49
C ALA A 241 13.70 12.78 2.28
N LEU A 242 15.02 12.90 2.04
CA LEU A 242 15.85 13.91 2.70
C LEU A 242 15.42 15.31 2.30
N PHE A 243 15.24 15.58 1.00
CA PHE A 243 14.83 16.88 0.49
C PHE A 243 13.49 17.32 1.08
N THR A 244 12.48 16.46 1.01
CA THR A 244 11.13 16.77 1.51
C THR A 244 11.12 16.90 3.04
N THR A 245 11.86 16.04 3.76
CA THR A 245 12.01 16.17 5.22
C THR A 245 12.64 17.50 5.61
N LEU A 246 13.72 17.89 4.94
CA LEU A 246 14.41 19.14 5.21
C LEU A 246 13.51 20.35 4.93
N HIS A 247 12.77 20.32 3.81
CA HIS A 247 11.83 21.38 3.47
C HIS A 247 10.73 21.51 4.54
N LEU A 248 10.03 20.43 4.91
CA LEU A 248 8.98 20.46 5.92
C LEU A 248 9.53 20.86 7.29
N TYR A 249 10.69 20.37 7.65
CA TYR A 249 11.36 20.73 8.90
C TYR A 249 11.66 22.24 9.00
N LEU A 250 12.11 22.86 7.92
CA LEU A 250 12.52 24.26 7.92
C LEU A 250 11.34 25.23 7.76
N PHE A 251 10.38 24.90 6.91
CA PHE A 251 9.39 25.86 6.42
C PHE A 251 7.97 25.62 6.92
N GLU A 252 7.62 24.42 7.45
CA GLU A 252 6.24 24.14 7.84
C GLU A 252 5.90 24.63 9.24
N PRO A 253 5.04 25.69 9.40
CA PRO A 253 4.72 26.27 10.70
C PRO A 253 4.05 25.29 11.66
N GLY A 254 3.21 24.39 11.14
CA GLY A 254 2.54 23.36 11.94
C GLY A 254 3.50 22.40 12.65
N LEU A 255 4.75 22.28 12.14
CA LEU A 255 5.81 21.51 12.75
C LEU A 255 6.76 22.36 13.59
N GLN A 256 6.91 23.66 13.30
CA GLN A 256 7.86 24.54 13.99
C GLN A 256 7.55 24.74 15.48
N CYS A 257 6.27 24.60 15.86
CA CYS A 257 5.85 24.72 17.26
C CYS A 257 6.24 23.50 18.13
N LEU A 258 6.81 22.45 17.52
CA LEU A 258 7.12 21.19 18.19
C LEU A 258 8.58 21.16 18.67
N PRO A 259 8.87 20.37 19.73
CA PRO A 259 10.24 20.04 20.12
C PRO A 259 11.02 19.40 18.96
N PHE A 260 12.34 19.56 18.96
CA PHE A 260 13.22 19.10 17.88
C PHE A 260 12.94 17.65 17.40
N GLY A 261 12.81 16.70 18.33
CA GLY A 261 12.60 15.30 17.99
C GLY A 261 11.24 15.04 17.32
N GLU A 262 10.16 15.62 17.84
CA GLU A 262 8.80 15.49 17.29
C GLU A 262 8.67 16.19 15.93
N ARG A 263 9.29 17.36 15.80
CA ARG A 263 9.36 18.11 14.55
C ARG A 263 10.06 17.32 13.45
N LEU A 264 11.20 16.70 13.76
CA LEU A 264 11.95 15.88 12.80
C LEU A 264 11.17 14.62 12.44
N SER A 265 10.58 13.94 13.43
CA SER A 265 9.75 12.75 13.23
C SER A 265 8.54 13.04 12.35
N GLY A 266 7.82 14.14 12.62
CA GLY A 266 6.66 14.57 11.82
C GLY A 266 7.04 14.95 10.39
N ALA A 267 8.12 15.72 10.21
CA ALA A 267 8.61 16.06 8.87
C ALA A 267 9.01 14.82 8.06
N PHE A 268 9.73 13.89 8.68
CA PHE A 268 10.13 12.63 8.06
C PHE A 268 8.91 11.73 7.75
N PHE A 269 7.92 11.67 8.66
CA PHE A 269 6.70 10.92 8.46
C PHE A 269 5.96 11.38 7.20
N HIS A 270 5.72 12.69 7.07
CA HIS A 270 5.02 13.23 5.90
C HIS A 270 5.84 13.13 4.61
N ALA A 271 7.17 13.24 4.70
CA ALA A 271 8.04 13.00 3.55
C ALA A 271 7.94 11.56 3.04
N VAL A 272 7.98 10.57 3.94
CA VAL A 272 7.81 9.15 3.58
C VAL A 272 6.40 8.89 3.08
N SER A 273 5.37 9.40 3.76
CA SER A 273 3.97 9.26 3.35
C SER A 273 3.74 9.80 1.94
N ALA A 274 4.26 10.98 1.61
CA ALA A 274 4.16 11.55 0.26
C ALA A 274 4.94 10.73 -0.78
N MET A 275 6.20 10.42 -0.51
CA MET A 275 7.05 9.66 -1.44
C MET A 275 6.52 8.26 -1.75
N THR A 276 5.96 7.59 -0.75
CA THR A 276 5.34 6.27 -0.91
C THR A 276 3.90 6.35 -1.42
N THR A 277 3.34 7.57 -1.49
CA THR A 277 1.93 7.83 -1.79
C THR A 277 0.96 7.11 -0.86
N SER A 278 1.38 6.84 0.39
CA SER A 278 0.55 6.11 1.35
C SER A 278 -0.63 6.92 1.89
N GLY A 279 -0.48 8.26 2.01
CA GLY A 279 -1.58 9.13 2.43
C GLY A 279 -1.84 9.17 3.94
N PHE A 280 -1.04 8.51 4.77
CA PHE A 280 -1.13 8.69 6.22
C PHE A 280 -0.68 10.07 6.65
N ASN A 281 -1.35 10.65 7.63
CA ASN A 281 -1.03 11.96 8.19
C ASN A 281 -1.08 11.96 9.72
N THR A 282 -0.17 12.71 10.33
CA THR A 282 -0.09 12.96 11.76
C THR A 282 -0.36 14.43 12.13
N ILE A 283 -0.47 15.29 11.11
CA ILE A 283 -0.93 16.66 11.20
C ILE A 283 -1.97 16.92 10.13
N ASP A 284 -2.82 17.89 10.33
CA ASP A 284 -3.83 18.26 9.35
C ASP A 284 -3.19 18.92 8.13
N VAL A 285 -3.28 18.22 7.01
CA VAL A 285 -2.69 18.66 5.73
C VAL A 285 -3.41 19.89 5.17
N SER A 286 -4.68 20.12 5.54
CA SER A 286 -5.47 21.28 5.05
C SER A 286 -4.92 22.61 5.54
N HIS A 287 -4.17 22.62 6.63
CA HIS A 287 -3.55 23.82 7.22
C HIS A 287 -2.09 24.01 6.84
N MET A 288 -1.54 23.15 5.98
CA MET A 288 -0.15 23.30 5.52
C MET A 288 0.02 24.49 4.58
N LEU A 289 1.24 25.04 4.54
CA LEU A 289 1.60 26.09 3.59
C LEU A 289 1.44 25.60 2.13
N PRO A 290 0.94 26.44 1.21
CA PRO A 290 0.82 26.09 -0.21
C PRO A 290 2.14 25.62 -0.83
N VAL A 291 3.28 26.17 -0.39
CA VAL A 291 4.61 25.74 -0.85
C VAL A 291 4.92 24.32 -0.36
N SER A 292 4.59 23.99 0.89
CA SER A 292 4.77 22.65 1.43
C SER A 292 3.88 21.64 0.71
N LEU A 293 2.62 22.00 0.42
CA LEU A 293 1.71 21.16 -0.38
C LEU A 293 2.24 20.94 -1.79
N PHE A 294 2.83 21.96 -2.42
CA PHE A 294 3.45 21.85 -3.73
C PHE A 294 4.64 20.88 -3.72
N VAL A 295 5.52 20.99 -2.71
CA VAL A 295 6.67 20.08 -2.54
C VAL A 295 6.19 18.64 -2.28
N LEU A 296 5.17 18.43 -1.44
CA LEU A 296 4.57 17.12 -1.22
C LEU A 296 4.01 16.55 -2.53
N THR A 297 3.29 17.35 -3.31
CA THR A 297 2.74 16.95 -4.62
C THR A 297 3.84 16.54 -5.59
N LEU A 298 4.93 17.30 -5.68
CA LEU A 298 6.09 16.92 -6.49
C LEU A 298 6.73 15.62 -6.02
N THR A 299 6.84 15.44 -4.70
CA THR A 299 7.37 14.21 -4.11
C THR A 299 6.49 13.01 -4.42
N MET A 300 5.16 13.16 -4.38
CA MET A 300 4.19 12.13 -4.78
C MET A 300 4.27 11.81 -6.27
N TYR A 301 4.51 12.83 -7.11
CA TYR A 301 4.64 12.64 -8.56
C TYR A 301 5.88 11.82 -8.94
N ILE A 302 7.02 12.03 -8.25
CA ILE A 302 8.25 11.23 -8.39
C ILE A 302 8.15 10.02 -7.45
N GLY A 303 7.27 9.10 -7.77
CA GLY A 303 6.84 8.07 -6.84
C GLY A 303 7.79 6.88 -6.68
N ALA A 304 7.20 5.77 -6.28
CA ALA A 304 7.85 4.55 -5.81
C ALA A 304 8.59 3.74 -6.89
N SER A 305 9.25 2.65 -6.45
CA SER A 305 9.94 1.67 -7.28
C SER A 305 9.00 0.93 -8.25
N PRO A 306 9.49 0.46 -9.41
CA PRO A 306 8.69 -0.26 -10.41
C PRO A 306 7.92 -1.48 -9.90
N SER A 307 8.42 -2.16 -8.89
CA SER A 307 7.78 -3.35 -8.30
C SER A 307 7.15 -3.09 -6.93
N GLY A 308 7.07 -1.82 -6.52
CA GLY A 308 6.48 -1.41 -5.25
C GLY A 308 4.98 -1.14 -5.36
N THR A 309 4.33 -1.08 -4.19
CA THR A 309 2.89 -0.78 -4.03
C THR A 309 2.58 0.71 -4.25
N GLY A 310 3.56 1.60 -4.03
CA GLY A 310 3.38 3.03 -4.13
C GLY A 310 3.11 3.54 -5.55
N GLY A 311 2.37 4.64 -5.64
CA GLY A 311 2.00 5.34 -6.89
C GLY A 311 3.12 6.19 -7.50
N GLY A 312 2.73 7.13 -8.35
CA GLY A 312 3.63 8.08 -9.01
C GLY A 312 4.40 7.50 -10.21
N LEU A 313 5.21 8.37 -10.85
CA LEU A 313 6.16 7.94 -11.87
C LEU A 313 7.24 7.08 -11.23
N LYS A 314 7.47 5.93 -11.80
CA LYS A 314 8.44 4.99 -11.22
C LYS A 314 9.85 5.57 -11.27
N SER A 315 10.59 5.47 -10.17
CA SER A 315 11.92 6.05 -9.98
C SER A 315 12.96 5.65 -11.05
N THR A 316 12.69 4.60 -11.81
CA THR A 316 13.54 4.16 -12.94
C THR A 316 13.14 4.79 -14.28
N THR A 317 12.05 5.55 -14.32
CA THR A 317 11.56 6.21 -15.54
C THR A 317 12.07 7.65 -15.65
N LEU A 318 12.55 8.19 -14.54
CA LEU A 318 13.28 9.45 -14.44
C LEU A 318 14.72 9.29 -14.95
#